data_c80e84f1de036afccf489e0a1fa7fe9b
#
_entry.id   c80e84f1de036afccf489e0a1fa7fe9b
#
_cell.length_a   1.000
_cell.length_b   1.000
_cell.length_c   1.000
_cell.angle_alpha   90.00
_cell.angle_beta   90.00
_cell.angle_gamma   90.00
#
_symmetry.space_group_name_H-M   'P 1'
#
loop_
_entity.id
_entity.type
_entity.pdbx_description
1 polymer ?
#
loop_
_entity_poly.entity_id
_entity_poly.type
_entity_poly.pdbx_seq_one_letter_code
_entity_poly.pdbx_strand_id
1 'polypeptide(L)'
;MSKKLVIATRNAGKIVEFRRILDAISEGAIELIGIDRFPELVDVEESGATFEENALLKARYTAAMTGLPAISDDSGLCIDALGGSPGIFSARWAGTHGNDRANLEKVLDELKEVRDENRGAHFICIAALVMPDGREKVAEGRFEGTILHHAIGDQGFGYDPIFLPLGMSISSAQLSAKEKDAVSHRGKSLRAIAPHVIEMLGGLG
;
A
#
# COMPACT_ATOMS: atom_id res chain seq x y z
N MET A 1 4.68 10.80 -26.95
CA MET A 1 4.78 11.57 -25.70
C MET A 1 4.59 10.59 -24.54
N SER A 2 5.45 10.63 -23.52
CA SER A 2 5.28 9.78 -22.33
C SER A 2 3.92 10.05 -21.67
N LYS A 3 3.27 8.99 -21.25
CA LYS A 3 1.97 9.08 -20.58
C LYS A 3 2.23 9.34 -19.11
N LYS A 4 1.67 10.42 -18.59
CA LYS A 4 1.90 10.87 -17.23
C LYS A 4 0.89 10.25 -16.25
N LEU A 5 1.39 9.79 -15.10
CA LEU A 5 0.57 9.24 -14.01
C LEU A 5 1.09 9.79 -12.68
N VAL A 6 0.22 10.45 -11.92
CA VAL A 6 0.60 11.01 -10.62
C VAL A 6 0.43 9.95 -9.53
N ILE A 7 1.47 9.74 -8.72
CA ILE A 7 1.41 8.88 -7.53
C ILE A 7 0.92 9.71 -6.35
N ALA A 8 -0.32 9.48 -5.91
CA ALA A 8 -1.02 10.26 -4.89
C ALA A 8 -0.74 9.76 -3.47
N THR A 9 0.53 9.74 -3.08
CA THR A 9 0.98 9.42 -1.71
C THR A 9 2.24 10.19 -1.35
N ARG A 10 2.38 10.55 -0.06
CA ARG A 10 3.61 11.15 0.50
C ARG A 10 4.45 10.12 1.27
N ASN A 11 3.97 8.90 1.43
CA ASN A 11 4.73 7.84 2.10
C ASN A 11 5.90 7.39 1.21
N ALA A 12 7.12 7.69 1.66
CA ALA A 12 8.34 7.41 0.89
C ALA A 12 8.52 5.92 0.56
N GLY A 13 8.20 5.02 1.49
CA GLY A 13 8.25 3.57 1.27
C GLY A 13 7.30 3.13 0.15
N LYS A 14 6.07 3.64 0.18
CA LYS A 14 5.08 3.37 -0.87
C LYS A 14 5.54 3.90 -2.24
N ILE A 15 6.06 5.13 -2.30
CA ILE A 15 6.54 5.73 -3.56
C ILE A 15 7.62 4.86 -4.21
N VAL A 16 8.56 4.36 -3.43
CA VAL A 16 9.63 3.48 -3.94
C VAL A 16 9.07 2.17 -4.49
N GLU A 17 8.14 1.53 -3.79
CA GLU A 17 7.47 0.31 -4.26
C GLU A 17 6.64 0.57 -5.52
N PHE A 18 5.83 1.65 -5.55
CA PHE A 18 5.05 2.04 -6.73
C PHE A 18 5.91 2.21 -7.97
N ARG A 19 7.00 3.00 -7.87
CA ARG A 19 7.91 3.22 -8.99
C ARG A 19 8.49 1.92 -9.49
N ARG A 20 9.08 1.12 -8.60
CA ARG A 20 9.72 -0.14 -8.97
C ARG A 20 8.77 -1.11 -9.67
N ILE A 21 7.53 -1.24 -9.18
CA ILE A 21 6.54 -2.17 -9.71
C ILE A 21 5.96 -1.66 -11.03
N LEU A 22 5.52 -0.40 -11.08
CA LEU A 22 4.89 0.16 -12.28
C LEU A 22 5.89 0.39 -13.42
N ASP A 23 7.12 0.80 -13.13
CA ASP A 23 8.18 0.91 -14.16
C ASP A 23 8.48 -0.46 -14.78
N ALA A 24 8.54 -1.52 -13.95
CA ALA A 24 8.77 -2.87 -14.45
C ALA A 24 7.61 -3.39 -15.33
N ILE A 25 6.36 -3.04 -15.01
CA ILE A 25 5.18 -3.50 -15.75
C ILE A 25 4.98 -2.70 -17.04
N SER A 26 5.25 -1.39 -16.99
CA SER A 26 5.07 -0.49 -18.15
C SER A 26 6.31 -0.41 -19.07
N GLU A 27 7.39 -1.11 -18.70
CA GLU A 27 8.69 -1.03 -19.39
C GLU A 27 9.17 0.43 -19.60
N GLY A 28 8.84 1.30 -18.61
CA GLY A 28 9.18 2.71 -18.66
C GLY A 28 8.33 3.58 -19.61
N ALA A 29 7.25 3.04 -20.16
CA ALA A 29 6.36 3.79 -21.07
C ALA A 29 5.48 4.83 -20.33
N ILE A 30 5.40 4.75 -18.99
CA ILE A 30 4.63 5.66 -18.15
C ILE A 30 5.59 6.54 -17.34
N GLU A 31 5.43 7.85 -17.44
CA GLU A 31 6.14 8.82 -16.60
C GLU A 31 5.43 8.94 -15.24
N LEU A 32 6.03 8.36 -14.20
CA LEU A 32 5.51 8.42 -12.84
C LEU A 32 5.92 9.72 -12.15
N ILE A 33 4.94 10.57 -11.85
CA ILE A 33 5.13 11.88 -11.21
C ILE A 33 4.73 11.77 -9.74
N GLY A 34 5.64 12.13 -8.83
CA GLY A 34 5.32 12.21 -7.41
C GLY A 34 4.47 13.44 -7.09
N ILE A 35 3.65 13.31 -6.04
CA ILE A 35 2.80 14.43 -5.54
C ILE A 35 3.63 15.64 -5.07
N ASP A 36 4.92 15.46 -4.77
CA ASP A 36 5.88 16.50 -4.41
C ASP A 36 6.11 17.55 -5.51
N ARG A 37 5.76 17.22 -6.76
CA ARG A 37 5.79 18.16 -7.90
C ARG A 37 4.62 19.13 -7.92
N PHE A 38 3.67 18.97 -7.02
CA PHE A 38 2.45 19.78 -6.91
C PHE A 38 2.35 20.35 -5.48
N PRO A 39 3.13 21.38 -5.16
CA PRO A 39 3.20 21.94 -3.79
C PRO A 39 1.88 22.53 -3.29
N GLU A 40 0.96 22.85 -4.21
CA GLU A 40 -0.40 23.32 -3.92
C GLU A 40 -1.33 22.23 -3.37
N LEU A 41 -0.98 20.93 -3.55
CA LEU A 41 -1.79 19.84 -3.04
C LEU A 41 -1.61 19.70 -1.53
N VAL A 42 -2.71 19.79 -0.80
CA VAL A 42 -2.77 19.52 0.63
C VAL A 42 -2.93 18.02 0.89
N ASP A 43 -2.58 17.58 2.10
CA ASP A 43 -2.85 16.22 2.50
C ASP A 43 -4.34 15.98 2.63
N VAL A 44 -4.83 14.95 1.96
CA VAL A 44 -6.22 14.53 2.04
C VAL A 44 -6.45 13.78 3.33
N GLU A 45 -7.40 14.24 4.14
CA GLU A 45 -7.81 13.50 5.33
C GLU A 45 -8.47 12.18 4.92
N GLU A 46 -7.94 11.07 5.44
CA GLU A 46 -8.48 9.73 5.21
C GLU A 46 -9.70 9.50 6.13
N SER A 47 -10.85 10.06 5.71
CA SER A 47 -12.13 10.00 6.42
C SER A 47 -13.02 8.82 6.02
N GLY A 48 -12.58 8.00 5.08
CA GLY A 48 -13.31 6.83 4.62
C GLY A 48 -13.36 5.71 5.67
N ALA A 49 -14.42 4.92 5.66
CA ALA A 49 -14.62 3.77 6.54
C ALA A 49 -13.92 2.50 6.00
N THR A 50 -13.45 2.51 4.76
CA THR A 50 -12.80 1.39 4.09
C THR A 50 -11.50 1.81 3.40
N PHE A 51 -10.63 0.84 3.13
CA PHE A 51 -9.41 1.07 2.32
C PHE A 51 -9.76 1.59 0.92
N GLU A 52 -10.84 1.09 0.31
CA GLU A 52 -11.28 1.52 -1.02
C GLU A 52 -11.68 3.00 -1.01
N GLU A 53 -12.51 3.42 -0.06
CA GLU A 53 -12.94 4.81 0.07
C GLU A 53 -11.73 5.75 0.24
N ASN A 54 -10.78 5.40 1.10
CA ASN A 54 -9.58 6.21 1.32
C ASN A 54 -8.67 6.26 0.08
N ALA A 55 -8.49 5.13 -0.62
CA ALA A 55 -7.71 5.10 -1.85
C ALA A 55 -8.37 5.98 -2.93
N LEU A 56 -9.67 5.81 -3.18
CA LEU A 56 -10.41 6.61 -4.15
C LEU A 56 -10.40 8.11 -3.79
N LEU A 57 -10.55 8.44 -2.53
CA LEU A 57 -10.55 9.83 -2.05
C LEU A 57 -9.24 10.55 -2.41
N LYS A 58 -8.10 9.91 -2.15
CA LYS A 58 -6.78 10.45 -2.51
C LYS A 58 -6.58 10.57 -4.02
N ALA A 59 -6.95 9.54 -4.79
CA ALA A 59 -6.78 9.56 -6.24
C ALA A 59 -7.70 10.59 -6.93
N ARG A 60 -8.97 10.68 -6.51
CA ARG A 60 -9.95 11.65 -7.03
C ARG A 60 -9.49 13.09 -6.77
N TYR A 61 -9.08 13.39 -5.54
CA TYR A 61 -8.54 14.71 -5.20
C TYR A 61 -7.34 15.08 -6.08
N THR A 62 -6.39 14.17 -6.19
CA THR A 62 -5.18 14.41 -6.98
C THR A 62 -5.49 14.57 -8.47
N ALA A 63 -6.34 13.74 -9.06
CA ALA A 63 -6.73 13.85 -10.46
C ALA A 63 -7.48 15.17 -10.74
N ALA A 64 -8.38 15.57 -9.86
CA ALA A 64 -9.14 16.83 -10.00
C ALA A 64 -8.22 18.06 -9.92
N MET A 65 -7.27 18.07 -9.00
CA MET A 65 -6.40 19.22 -8.77
C MET A 65 -5.28 19.34 -9.82
N THR A 66 -4.76 18.21 -10.32
CA THR A 66 -3.65 18.21 -11.28
C THR A 66 -4.10 18.19 -12.74
N GLY A 67 -5.34 17.80 -13.01
CA GLY A 67 -5.82 17.54 -14.38
C GLY A 67 -5.13 16.33 -15.04
N LEU A 68 -4.43 15.50 -14.28
CA LEU A 68 -3.70 14.31 -14.74
C LEU A 68 -4.29 13.04 -14.14
N PRO A 69 -4.15 11.88 -14.81
CA PRO A 69 -4.45 10.60 -14.20
C PRO A 69 -3.67 10.42 -12.90
N ALA A 70 -4.35 9.93 -11.87
CA ALA A 70 -3.76 9.71 -10.56
C ALA A 70 -3.96 8.28 -10.08
N ILE A 71 -2.92 7.71 -9.46
CA ILE A 71 -2.98 6.43 -8.78
C ILE A 71 -2.64 6.62 -7.31
N SER A 72 -3.42 6.02 -6.45
CA SER A 72 -3.18 5.96 -5.00
C SER A 72 -3.27 4.53 -4.50
N ASP A 73 -2.90 4.32 -3.24
CA ASP A 73 -3.32 3.15 -2.49
C ASP A 73 -3.78 3.54 -1.09
N ASP A 74 -4.63 2.69 -0.52
CA ASP A 74 -4.74 2.57 0.92
C ASP A 74 -4.48 1.13 1.33
N SER A 75 -3.78 0.93 2.47
CA SER A 75 -3.29 -0.37 2.86
C SER A 75 -3.07 -0.46 4.36
N GLY A 76 -3.23 -1.65 4.90
CA GLY A 76 -3.02 -1.89 6.32
C GLY A 76 -2.86 -3.35 6.67
N LEU A 77 -2.51 -3.59 7.92
CA LEU A 77 -2.45 -4.88 8.56
C LEU A 77 -3.79 -5.17 9.23
N CYS A 78 -4.34 -6.34 8.98
CA CYS A 78 -5.54 -6.85 9.64
C CYS A 78 -5.17 -8.11 10.42
N ILE A 79 -5.50 -8.17 11.71
CA ILE A 79 -5.15 -9.27 12.61
C ILE A 79 -6.44 -9.91 13.13
N ASP A 80 -6.57 -11.23 12.94
CA ASP A 80 -7.80 -11.96 13.25
C ASP A 80 -8.17 -11.87 14.73
N ALA A 81 -7.20 -12.06 15.63
CA ALA A 81 -7.38 -11.98 17.07
C ALA A 81 -7.79 -10.57 17.56
N LEU A 82 -7.56 -9.53 16.75
CA LEU A 82 -7.95 -8.15 17.05
C LEU A 82 -9.18 -7.70 16.23
N GLY A 83 -9.95 -8.65 15.70
CA GLY A 83 -11.16 -8.35 14.93
C GLY A 83 -10.89 -7.54 13.65
N GLY A 84 -9.73 -7.74 13.04
CA GLY A 84 -9.29 -7.03 11.84
C GLY A 84 -8.53 -5.72 12.13
N SER A 85 -8.36 -5.35 13.40
CA SER A 85 -7.51 -4.19 13.75
C SER A 85 -6.02 -4.53 13.52
N PRO A 86 -5.17 -3.53 13.25
CA PRO A 86 -5.42 -2.08 13.15
C PRO A 86 -6.19 -1.64 11.89
N GLY A 87 -6.25 -2.43 10.80
CA GLY A 87 -7.01 -2.11 9.60
C GLY A 87 -6.62 -0.75 8.99
N ILE A 88 -7.60 0.10 8.68
CA ILE A 88 -7.39 1.45 8.14
C ILE A 88 -6.63 2.39 9.08
N PHE A 89 -6.45 2.01 10.34
CA PHE A 89 -5.68 2.78 11.33
C PHE A 89 -4.21 2.35 11.41
N SER A 90 -3.74 1.46 10.52
CA SER A 90 -2.38 0.87 10.57
C SER A 90 -1.27 1.90 10.68
N ALA A 91 -1.35 3.02 9.96
CA ALA A 91 -0.31 4.05 9.97
C ALA A 91 -0.30 4.91 11.26
N ARG A 92 -1.36 4.82 12.09
CA ARG A 92 -1.55 5.63 13.31
C ARG A 92 -2.04 4.82 14.51
N TRP A 93 -1.79 3.52 14.53
CA TRP A 93 -2.30 2.59 15.55
C TRP A 93 -1.89 2.97 16.97
N ALA A 94 -0.67 3.46 17.15
CA ALA A 94 -0.16 3.99 18.42
C ALA A 94 -0.50 5.48 18.65
N GLY A 95 -1.36 6.10 17.83
CA GLY A 95 -1.82 7.48 17.94
C GLY A 95 -1.07 8.48 17.06
N THR A 96 0.22 8.29 16.81
CA THR A 96 1.01 9.19 15.96
C THR A 96 1.21 8.58 14.58
N HIS A 97 0.80 9.34 13.54
CA HIS A 97 0.94 8.90 12.16
C HIS A 97 2.41 8.70 11.77
N GLY A 98 2.71 7.55 11.14
CA GLY A 98 4.05 7.24 10.63
C GLY A 98 5.08 6.82 11.68
N ASN A 99 4.68 6.62 12.93
CA ASN A 99 5.56 6.04 13.94
C ASN A 99 5.51 4.51 13.88
N ASP A 100 6.19 3.94 12.88
CA ASP A 100 6.18 2.50 12.58
C ASP A 100 6.58 1.66 13.78
N ARG A 101 7.61 2.11 14.54
CA ARG A 101 8.09 1.39 15.70
C ARG A 101 7.04 1.31 16.81
N ALA A 102 6.42 2.43 17.17
CA ALA A 102 5.38 2.44 18.19
C ALA A 102 4.14 1.63 17.77
N ASN A 103 3.77 1.69 16.49
CA ASN A 103 2.67 0.91 15.94
C ASN A 103 2.94 -0.59 16.06
N LEU A 104 4.14 -1.03 15.69
CA LEU A 104 4.58 -2.43 15.78
C LEU A 104 4.64 -2.91 17.24
N GLU A 105 5.25 -2.13 18.14
CA GLU A 105 5.36 -2.46 19.56
C GLU A 105 3.97 -2.61 20.21
N LYS A 106 3.01 -1.74 19.86
CA LYS A 106 1.63 -1.83 20.31
C LYS A 106 0.95 -3.13 19.86
N VAL A 107 1.13 -3.54 18.60
CA VAL A 107 0.60 -4.83 18.11
C VAL A 107 1.17 -6.00 18.89
N LEU A 108 2.49 -6.00 19.14
CA LEU A 108 3.12 -7.08 19.92
C LEU A 108 2.59 -7.14 21.36
N ASP A 109 2.38 -5.99 22.01
CA ASP A 109 1.81 -5.94 23.37
C ASP A 109 0.36 -6.45 23.42
N GLU A 110 -0.47 -6.04 22.45
CA GLU A 110 -1.85 -6.51 22.35
C GLU A 110 -1.97 -8.01 22.08
N LEU A 111 -0.97 -8.61 21.43
CA LEU A 111 -0.92 -10.05 21.11
C LEU A 111 -0.11 -10.89 22.12
N LYS A 112 0.41 -10.33 23.20
CA LYS A 112 1.33 -11.05 24.11
C LYS A 112 0.76 -12.33 24.71
N GLU A 113 -0.55 -12.37 24.97
CA GLU A 113 -1.26 -13.54 25.52
C GLU A 113 -1.98 -14.36 24.45
N VAL A 114 -1.85 -13.98 23.18
CA VAL A 114 -2.49 -14.70 22.06
C VAL A 114 -1.59 -15.84 21.62
N ARG A 115 -2.15 -17.07 21.62
CA ARG A 115 -1.45 -18.29 21.20
C ARG A 115 -1.15 -18.29 19.73
N ASP A 116 -0.10 -19.01 19.31
CA ASP A 116 0.43 -19.06 17.94
C ASP A 116 -0.64 -19.38 16.89
N GLU A 117 -1.50 -20.34 17.18
CA GLU A 117 -2.58 -20.74 16.26
C GLU A 117 -3.63 -19.64 15.99
N ASN A 118 -3.68 -18.61 16.85
CA ASN A 118 -4.64 -17.50 16.74
C ASN A 118 -3.99 -16.18 16.29
N ARG A 119 -2.72 -16.20 15.86
CA ARG A 119 -1.98 -15.00 15.42
C ARG A 119 -2.10 -14.75 13.92
N GLY A 120 -3.13 -15.33 13.28
CA GLY A 120 -3.42 -15.12 11.87
C GLY A 120 -3.60 -13.64 11.52
N ALA A 121 -3.03 -13.24 10.39
CA ALA A 121 -3.09 -11.85 9.93
C ALA A 121 -2.93 -11.78 8.41
N HIS A 122 -3.35 -10.67 7.84
CA HIS A 122 -3.05 -10.37 6.45
C HIS A 122 -2.81 -8.88 6.27
N PHE A 123 -1.95 -8.54 5.33
CA PHE A 123 -1.94 -7.20 4.76
C PHE A 123 -2.95 -7.12 3.61
N ILE A 124 -3.62 -5.99 3.50
CA ILE A 124 -4.48 -5.62 2.38
C ILE A 124 -3.98 -4.33 1.74
N CYS A 125 -4.10 -4.22 0.43
CA CYS A 125 -3.84 -3.00 -0.32
C CYS A 125 -4.92 -2.85 -1.37
N ILE A 126 -5.60 -1.71 -1.38
CA ILE A 126 -6.48 -1.28 -2.46
C ILE A 126 -5.74 -0.21 -3.26
N ALA A 127 -5.42 -0.50 -4.51
CA ALA A 127 -4.95 0.49 -5.46
C ALA A 127 -6.13 1.11 -6.20
N ALA A 128 -6.15 2.42 -6.35
CA ALA A 128 -7.20 3.18 -7.05
C ALA A 128 -6.58 4.05 -8.15
N LEU A 129 -7.06 3.90 -9.38
CA LEU A 129 -6.75 4.73 -10.54
C LEU A 129 -7.94 5.63 -10.83
N VAL A 130 -7.71 6.92 -10.98
CA VAL A 130 -8.73 7.89 -11.35
C VAL A 130 -8.22 8.76 -12.50
N MET A 131 -9.05 8.89 -13.54
CA MET A 131 -8.79 9.73 -14.69
C MET A 131 -9.43 11.10 -14.49
N PRO A 132 -8.93 12.19 -15.14
CA PRO A 132 -9.54 13.52 -15.05
C PRO A 132 -10.97 13.59 -15.56
N ASP A 133 -11.39 12.66 -16.44
CA ASP A 133 -12.75 12.55 -16.95
C ASP A 133 -13.72 11.80 -16.02
N GLY A 134 -13.25 11.39 -14.85
CA GLY A 134 -14.05 10.72 -13.83
C GLY A 134 -14.10 9.18 -13.96
N ARG A 135 -13.49 8.57 -14.98
CA ARG A 135 -13.34 7.11 -15.03
C ARG A 135 -12.41 6.65 -13.92
N GLU A 136 -12.79 5.55 -13.27
CA GLU A 136 -11.99 5.00 -12.15
C GLU A 136 -11.95 3.48 -12.17
N LYS A 137 -10.90 2.94 -11.58
CA LYS A 137 -10.70 1.50 -11.35
C LYS A 137 -10.05 1.29 -10.01
N VAL A 138 -10.42 0.19 -9.36
CA VAL A 138 -9.77 -0.28 -8.13
C VAL A 138 -9.31 -1.72 -8.30
N ALA A 139 -8.26 -2.08 -7.57
CA ALA A 139 -7.79 -3.46 -7.50
C ALA A 139 -7.26 -3.77 -6.10
N GLU A 140 -7.63 -4.94 -5.60
CA GLU A 140 -7.20 -5.44 -4.29
C GLU A 140 -6.00 -6.37 -4.44
N GLY A 141 -5.13 -6.34 -3.43
CA GLY A 141 -4.11 -7.35 -3.20
C GLY A 141 -4.02 -7.71 -1.73
N ARG A 142 -3.88 -9.01 -1.45
CA ARG A 142 -3.75 -9.54 -0.08
C ARG A 142 -2.46 -10.34 0.08
N PHE A 143 -1.89 -10.27 1.27
CA PHE A 143 -0.68 -10.98 1.65
C PHE A 143 -0.94 -11.65 2.99
N GLU A 144 -1.26 -12.93 2.97
CA GLU A 144 -1.63 -13.72 4.15
C GLU A 144 -0.39 -14.13 4.94
N GLY A 145 -0.52 -14.25 6.25
CA GLY A 145 0.55 -14.64 7.15
C GLY A 145 0.13 -14.71 8.61
N THR A 146 1.13 -14.63 9.48
CA THR A 146 0.94 -14.63 10.94
C THR A 146 1.83 -13.58 11.59
N ILE A 147 1.48 -13.14 12.80
CA ILE A 147 2.29 -12.18 13.57
C ILE A 147 3.29 -12.95 14.45
N LEU A 148 4.56 -12.62 14.30
CA LEU A 148 5.66 -13.12 15.12
C LEU A 148 5.59 -12.55 16.56
N HIS A 149 6.30 -13.17 17.51
CA HIS A 149 6.40 -12.69 18.90
C HIS A 149 7.38 -11.53 19.08
N HIS A 150 8.29 -11.34 18.13
CA HIS A 150 9.29 -10.26 18.14
C HIS A 150 9.66 -9.88 16.70
N ALA A 151 10.24 -8.70 16.57
CA ALA A 151 10.71 -8.20 15.27
C ALA A 151 11.95 -8.94 14.79
N ILE A 152 11.96 -9.33 13.50
CA ILE A 152 13.08 -9.98 12.82
C ILE A 152 13.27 -9.33 11.45
N GLY A 153 14.51 -8.92 11.14
CA GLY A 153 14.85 -8.25 9.88
C GLY A 153 14.70 -6.73 9.96
N ASP A 154 15.22 -6.06 8.95
CA ASP A 154 15.36 -4.60 8.88
C ASP A 154 14.98 -4.01 7.51
N GLN A 155 14.55 -4.88 6.58
CA GLN A 155 14.07 -4.43 5.27
C GLN A 155 12.60 -4.01 5.34
N GLY A 156 12.16 -3.22 4.34
CA GLY A 156 10.79 -2.77 4.25
C GLY A 156 10.44 -1.64 5.22
N PHE A 157 9.20 -1.61 5.71
CA PHE A 157 8.69 -0.59 6.64
C PHE A 157 7.44 -1.09 7.39
N GLY A 158 6.98 -0.32 8.36
CA GLY A 158 5.77 -0.63 9.12
C GLY A 158 5.89 -1.94 9.91
N TYR A 159 4.97 -2.84 9.68
CA TYR A 159 4.86 -4.12 10.38
C TYR A 159 5.64 -5.27 9.74
N ASP A 160 6.42 -5.03 8.69
CA ASP A 160 7.21 -6.08 8.01
C ASP A 160 8.06 -6.93 8.96
N PRO A 161 8.72 -6.36 10.00
CA PRO A 161 9.56 -7.15 10.91
C PRO A 161 8.79 -8.17 11.78
N ILE A 162 7.50 -7.97 12.00
CA ILE A 162 6.68 -8.89 12.81
C ILE A 162 5.75 -9.76 11.96
N PHE A 163 5.79 -9.64 10.65
CA PHE A 163 4.90 -10.38 9.75
C PHE A 163 5.64 -11.56 9.10
N LEU A 164 5.18 -12.77 9.39
CA LEU A 164 5.66 -14.01 8.75
C LEU A 164 4.67 -14.39 7.64
N PRO A 165 5.08 -14.28 6.36
CA PRO A 165 4.19 -14.62 5.25
C PRO A 165 3.84 -16.11 5.23
N LEU A 166 2.62 -16.43 4.84
CA LEU A 166 2.14 -17.81 4.72
C LEU A 166 3.04 -18.62 3.77
N GLY A 167 3.49 -19.78 4.23
CA GLY A 167 4.37 -20.68 3.47
C GLY A 167 5.85 -20.27 3.46
N MET A 168 6.24 -19.24 4.20
CA MET A 168 7.63 -18.82 4.35
C MET A 168 8.15 -19.10 5.76
N SER A 169 9.48 -19.15 5.90
CA SER A 169 10.18 -19.33 7.18
C SER A 169 10.93 -18.09 7.64
N ILE A 170 10.80 -16.99 6.91
CA ILE A 170 11.44 -15.70 7.20
C ILE A 170 10.40 -14.59 7.21
N SER A 171 10.65 -13.53 7.99
CA SER A 171 9.74 -12.38 8.05
C SER A 171 9.73 -11.60 6.74
N SER A 172 8.68 -10.80 6.55
CA SER A 172 8.60 -9.87 5.41
C SER A 172 9.78 -8.89 5.36
N ALA A 173 10.33 -8.52 6.52
CA ALA A 173 11.51 -7.65 6.61
C ALA A 173 12.85 -8.36 6.33
N GLN A 174 12.85 -9.64 6.03
CA GLN A 174 14.03 -10.38 5.57
C GLN A 174 14.00 -10.66 4.06
N LEU A 175 12.89 -10.34 3.39
CA LEU A 175 12.77 -10.44 1.94
C LEU A 175 13.53 -9.31 1.26
N SER A 176 14.20 -9.62 0.15
CA SER A 176 14.67 -8.57 -0.74
C SER A 176 13.48 -7.77 -1.32
N ALA A 177 13.73 -6.56 -1.75
CA ALA A 177 12.69 -5.71 -2.36
C ALA A 177 11.97 -6.41 -3.53
N LYS A 178 12.72 -7.15 -4.37
CA LYS A 178 12.16 -7.88 -5.52
C LYS A 178 11.29 -9.06 -5.08
N GLU A 179 11.72 -9.82 -4.08
CA GLU A 179 10.93 -10.93 -3.53
C GLU A 179 9.64 -10.40 -2.89
N LYS A 180 9.73 -9.34 -2.09
CA LYS A 180 8.56 -8.69 -1.48
C LYS A 180 7.58 -8.17 -2.53
N ASP A 181 8.05 -7.50 -3.58
CA ASP A 181 7.19 -7.03 -4.68
C ASP A 181 6.44 -8.17 -5.37
N ALA A 182 7.08 -9.34 -5.51
CA ALA A 182 6.46 -10.49 -6.17
C ALA A 182 5.25 -11.05 -5.38
N VAL A 183 5.28 -11.00 -4.04
CA VAL A 183 4.31 -11.69 -3.18
C VAL A 183 3.42 -10.76 -2.37
N SER A 184 3.83 -9.50 -2.13
CA SER A 184 3.14 -8.58 -1.23
C SER A 184 1.75 -8.14 -1.71
N HIS A 185 0.95 -7.66 -0.78
CA HIS A 185 -0.35 -7.05 -1.02
C HIS A 185 -0.27 -5.93 -2.07
N ARG A 186 0.68 -4.98 -1.92
CA ARG A 186 0.86 -3.87 -2.87
C ARG A 186 1.34 -4.37 -4.23
N GLY A 187 2.28 -5.31 -4.26
CA GLY A 187 2.72 -5.92 -5.51
C GLY A 187 1.57 -6.58 -6.27
N LYS A 188 0.67 -7.28 -5.56
CA LYS A 188 -0.52 -7.91 -6.15
C LYS A 188 -1.53 -6.87 -6.65
N SER A 189 -1.87 -5.87 -5.84
CA SER A 189 -2.84 -4.83 -6.24
C SER A 189 -2.35 -4.01 -7.43
N LEU A 190 -1.06 -3.62 -7.46
CA LEU A 190 -0.48 -2.87 -8.57
C LEU A 190 -0.40 -3.69 -9.85
N ARG A 191 -0.08 -4.98 -9.78
CA ARG A 191 -0.15 -5.87 -10.96
C ARG A 191 -1.57 -6.05 -11.46
N ALA A 192 -2.55 -6.14 -10.57
CA ALA A 192 -3.95 -6.28 -10.96
C ALA A 192 -4.51 -5.00 -11.61
N ILE A 193 -4.11 -3.81 -11.15
CA ILE A 193 -4.58 -2.55 -11.73
C ILE A 193 -3.81 -2.14 -12.99
N ALA A 194 -2.59 -2.62 -13.19
CA ALA A 194 -1.71 -2.18 -14.29
C ALA A 194 -2.31 -2.33 -15.70
N PRO A 195 -3.04 -3.41 -16.06
CA PRO A 195 -3.71 -3.48 -17.35
C PRO A 195 -4.70 -2.34 -17.59
N HIS A 196 -5.44 -1.95 -16.53
CA HIS A 196 -6.37 -0.81 -16.58
C HIS A 196 -5.63 0.52 -16.70
N VAL A 197 -4.48 0.68 -16.04
CA VAL A 197 -3.63 1.87 -16.20
C VAL A 197 -3.21 2.01 -17.68
N ILE A 198 -2.71 0.93 -18.27
CA ILE A 198 -2.27 0.90 -19.66
C ILE A 198 -3.43 1.21 -20.62
N GLU A 199 -4.57 0.54 -20.45
CA GLU A 199 -5.78 0.74 -21.25
C GLU A 199 -6.29 2.18 -21.18
N MET A 200 -6.49 2.69 -19.96
CA MET A 200 -7.09 4.01 -19.72
C MET A 200 -6.17 5.16 -20.11
N LEU A 201 -4.86 4.94 -20.11
CA LEU A 201 -3.88 5.87 -20.69
C LEU A 201 -3.76 5.75 -22.23
N GLY A 202 -4.55 4.89 -22.90
CA GLY A 202 -4.61 4.76 -24.36
C GLY A 202 -3.60 3.76 -24.94
N GLY A 203 -3.31 2.66 -24.24
CA GLY A 203 -2.39 1.58 -24.68
C GLY A 203 -0.89 1.96 -24.53
N LEU A 204 -0.02 1.00 -24.50
CA LEU A 204 1.42 1.21 -24.73
C LEU A 204 1.56 1.27 -26.28
N GLY A 205 1.80 2.46 -26.83
CA GLY A 205 1.93 2.69 -28.28
C GLY A 205 3.19 2.08 -28.85
#